data_6d17f127a08be42c2c390dcd31008158
#
_entry.id   6d17f127a08be42c2c390dcd31008158
#
_cell.length_a   1.000
_cell.length_b   1.000
_cell.length_c   1.000
_cell.angle_alpha   90.00
_cell.angle_beta   90.00
_cell.angle_gamma   90.00
#
_symmetry.space_group_name_H-M   'P 1'
#
loop_
_entity.id
_entity.type
_entity.pdbx_description
1 polymer ?
#
loop_
_entity_poly.entity_id
_entity_poly.type
_entity_poly.pdbx_seq_one_letter_code
_entity_poly.pdbx_strand_id
1 'polypeptide(L)'
;PSRRAEDAVIAFVKDQNDPVIGLALNAFDVLGDGSRPARLRDLDGTSVFHVALWDGPITPVFPGQGTLNLGGFARVLARAGYRGPWSVGATPAGPDTVRDAYRSLVTALSDAAQTETLLRATTPELPPKVPANGFEFIEFAVDPASAAELEAVLTSMAFRRERLHRSKQVALWRQGAVNIVINQDQGGHAARAFAEHGPCVCDMGLRVQDGAETVARAKALGTQDFSQSVGLGELNIPAIRGIGGSVLHFIDQQSDLHRVWDIEFEPVTRTKSSPPAGLRRVDHVAQTMRYDQMQSWLLYYLTTFEMT
;
A
#
# COMPACT_ATOMS: atom_id res chain seq x y z
N PRO A 1 -11.85 29.82 6.98
CA PRO A 1 -11.74 31.16 7.65
C PRO A 1 -10.58 31.96 7.06
N SER A 2 -10.65 33.29 7.12
CA SER A 2 -9.52 34.09 6.72
C SER A 2 -8.44 34.07 7.80
N ARG A 3 -7.16 34.19 7.44
CA ARG A 3 -6.02 34.26 8.35
C ARG A 3 -6.26 35.22 9.54
N ARG A 4 -6.90 36.37 9.29
CA ARG A 4 -7.27 37.34 10.34
C ARG A 4 -8.26 36.75 11.35
N ALA A 5 -9.20 35.93 10.92
CA ALA A 5 -10.17 35.31 11.82
C ALA A 5 -9.50 34.25 12.72
N GLU A 6 -8.59 33.46 12.20
CA GLU A 6 -7.84 32.48 12.98
C GLU A 6 -6.92 33.14 14.00
N ASP A 7 -6.16 34.16 13.60
CA ASP A 7 -5.28 34.88 14.51
C ASP A 7 -6.10 35.56 15.63
N ALA A 8 -7.31 36.05 15.33
CA ALA A 8 -8.22 36.62 16.32
C ALA A 8 -8.74 35.57 17.30
N VAL A 9 -9.07 34.35 16.84
CA VAL A 9 -9.51 33.27 17.72
C VAL A 9 -8.37 32.79 18.60
N ILE A 10 -7.16 32.62 18.08
CA ILE A 10 -5.96 32.28 18.86
C ILE A 10 -5.71 33.34 19.95
N ALA A 11 -5.75 34.61 19.57
CA ALA A 11 -5.56 35.73 20.52
C ALA A 11 -6.64 35.74 21.61
N PHE A 12 -7.91 35.52 21.21
CA PHE A 12 -9.03 35.45 22.18
C PHE A 12 -8.81 34.32 23.18
N VAL A 13 -8.53 33.10 22.77
CA VAL A 13 -8.32 31.97 23.69
C VAL A 13 -7.14 32.23 24.64
N LYS A 14 -6.06 32.82 24.12
CA LYS A 14 -4.92 33.22 24.95
C LYS A 14 -5.27 34.30 25.98
N ASP A 15 -6.10 35.26 25.62
CA ASP A 15 -6.53 36.36 26.48
C ASP A 15 -7.48 35.86 27.60
N GLN A 16 -8.36 34.92 27.26
CA GLN A 16 -9.27 34.33 28.24
C GLN A 16 -8.53 33.55 29.34
N ASN A 17 -7.43 32.88 29.00
CA ASN A 17 -6.61 32.06 29.89
C ASN A 17 -7.48 31.13 30.81
N ASP A 18 -8.53 30.56 30.24
CA ASP A 18 -9.49 29.69 30.92
C ASP A 18 -9.23 28.21 30.48
N PRO A 19 -9.05 27.29 31.44
CA PRO A 19 -8.74 25.89 31.11
C PRO A 19 -9.90 25.13 30.44
N VAL A 20 -11.11 25.69 30.40
CA VAL A 20 -12.26 25.07 29.70
C VAL A 20 -12.50 25.67 28.32
N ILE A 21 -11.73 26.70 27.92
CA ILE A 21 -11.79 27.32 26.61
C ILE A 21 -10.53 26.99 25.86
N GLY A 22 -10.65 26.29 24.72
CA GLY A 22 -9.50 25.89 23.92
C GLY A 22 -9.73 25.93 22.41
N LEU A 23 -8.70 25.65 21.67
CA LEU A 23 -8.68 25.68 20.22
C LEU A 23 -8.97 24.30 19.64
N ALA A 24 -9.81 24.25 18.62
CA ALA A 24 -9.88 23.16 17.67
C ALA A 24 -9.22 23.61 16.37
N LEU A 25 -8.09 23.03 16.01
CA LEU A 25 -7.33 23.39 14.81
C LEU A 25 -7.59 22.40 13.69
N ASN A 26 -7.73 22.92 12.49
CA ASN A 26 -7.80 22.11 11.28
C ASN A 26 -6.61 22.50 10.35
N ALA A 27 -5.82 21.52 9.96
CA ALA A 27 -4.65 21.75 9.11
C ALA A 27 -5.00 22.43 7.77
N PHE A 28 -6.15 22.05 7.18
CA PHE A 28 -6.66 22.66 5.96
C PHE A 28 -6.93 24.17 6.12
N ASP A 29 -7.59 24.54 7.19
CA ASP A 29 -7.91 25.96 7.46
C ASP A 29 -6.63 26.77 7.74
N VAL A 30 -5.71 26.18 8.50
CA VAL A 30 -4.46 26.85 8.92
C VAL A 30 -3.44 27.00 7.81
N LEU A 31 -3.36 26.05 6.88
CA LEU A 31 -2.32 25.97 5.86
C LEU A 31 -2.82 26.22 4.44
N GLY A 32 -4.13 26.16 4.20
CA GLY A 32 -4.73 26.19 2.87
C GLY A 32 -4.51 27.50 2.11
N ASP A 33 -4.22 28.60 2.81
CA ASP A 33 -3.84 29.88 2.23
C ASP A 33 -2.35 30.01 1.88
N GLY A 34 -1.57 28.91 1.96
CA GLY A 34 -0.13 28.89 1.77
C GLY A 34 0.68 29.28 3.02
N SER A 35 0.03 29.40 4.17
CA SER A 35 0.72 29.68 5.44
C SER A 35 1.69 28.56 5.82
N ARG A 36 2.79 28.96 6.47
CA ARG A 36 3.79 27.99 6.97
C ARG A 36 3.43 27.51 8.37
N PRO A 37 3.62 26.22 8.70
CA PRO A 37 3.40 25.68 10.05
C PRO A 37 4.10 26.49 11.15
N ALA A 38 5.26 27.09 10.85
CA ALA A 38 6.06 27.84 11.80
C ALA A 38 5.33 29.04 12.45
N ARG A 39 4.20 29.50 11.88
CA ARG A 39 3.37 30.56 12.47
C ARG A 39 2.74 30.15 13.83
N LEU A 40 2.63 28.84 14.05
CA LEU A 40 2.09 28.28 15.31
C LEU A 40 3.18 28.03 16.36
N ARG A 41 4.41 28.48 16.13
CA ARG A 41 5.54 28.20 17.03
C ARG A 41 5.33 28.71 18.44
N ASP A 42 4.69 29.86 18.59
CA ASP A 42 4.47 30.56 19.87
C ASP A 42 3.09 30.24 20.46
N LEU A 43 2.40 29.23 19.90
CA LEU A 43 1.14 28.71 20.43
C LEU A 43 1.42 27.89 21.69
N ASP A 44 0.61 28.07 22.73
CA ASP A 44 0.57 27.16 23.85
C ASP A 44 -0.26 25.93 23.47
N GLY A 45 0.41 24.79 23.28
CA GLY A 45 -0.23 23.54 22.88
C GLY A 45 -1.21 22.99 23.93
N THR A 46 -1.13 23.44 25.19
CA THR A 46 -2.10 23.03 26.24
C THR A 46 -3.46 23.69 26.04
N SER A 47 -3.52 24.82 25.33
CA SER A 47 -4.76 25.48 24.92
C SER A 47 -5.38 24.87 23.65
N VAL A 48 -4.74 23.87 23.04
CA VAL A 48 -5.29 23.15 21.88
C VAL A 48 -5.94 21.86 22.35
N PHE A 49 -7.23 21.75 22.14
CA PHE A 49 -8.01 20.59 22.61
C PHE A 49 -8.18 19.52 21.57
N HIS A 50 -8.15 19.92 20.29
CA HIS A 50 -8.35 18.99 19.19
C HIS A 50 -7.64 19.46 17.93
N VAL A 51 -7.10 18.52 17.14
CA VAL A 51 -6.50 18.78 15.85
C VAL A 51 -7.07 17.83 14.80
N ALA A 52 -7.59 18.41 13.71
CA ALA A 52 -7.99 17.70 12.52
C ALA A 52 -6.92 17.83 11.43
N LEU A 53 -6.49 16.69 10.87
CA LEU A 53 -5.59 16.65 9.73
C LEU A 53 -6.41 16.44 8.44
N TRP A 54 -6.63 17.54 7.73
CA TRP A 54 -7.13 17.53 6.38
C TRP A 54 -6.06 18.09 5.45
N ASP A 55 -5.94 17.53 4.27
CA ASP A 55 -5.02 17.95 3.23
C ASP A 55 -5.77 18.70 2.11
N GLY A 56 -5.04 19.20 1.11
CA GLY A 56 -5.58 19.87 -0.07
C GLY A 56 -5.66 21.39 0.05
N PRO A 57 -5.47 22.10 -1.08
CA PRO A 57 -5.43 23.57 -1.08
C PRO A 57 -6.81 24.24 -1.24
N ILE A 58 -7.81 23.54 -1.76
CA ILE A 58 -9.13 24.11 -2.09
C ILE A 58 -10.24 23.33 -1.42
N THR A 59 -10.20 22.00 -1.49
CA THR A 59 -11.14 21.10 -0.86
C THR A 59 -10.40 20.16 0.10
N PRO A 60 -10.95 19.89 1.28
CA PRO A 60 -10.33 18.97 2.22
C PRO A 60 -10.34 17.56 1.64
N VAL A 61 -9.18 16.91 1.65
CA VAL A 61 -8.94 15.51 1.29
C VAL A 61 -8.18 14.81 2.41
N PHE A 62 -8.03 13.52 2.34
CA PHE A 62 -7.26 12.78 3.34
C PHE A 62 -5.76 13.14 3.31
N PRO A 63 -5.05 13.07 4.45
CA PRO A 63 -3.61 13.24 4.49
C PRO A 63 -2.87 12.39 3.46
N GLY A 64 -1.98 13.02 2.69
CA GLY A 64 -1.23 12.38 1.60
C GLY A 64 -1.92 12.39 0.23
N GLN A 65 -3.15 12.90 0.14
CA GLN A 65 -3.85 13.10 -1.12
C GLN A 65 -3.77 14.57 -1.63
N GLY A 66 -3.23 15.45 -0.82
CA GLY A 66 -3.03 16.86 -1.14
C GLY A 66 -1.56 17.26 -1.08
N THR A 67 -1.31 18.53 -0.84
CA THR A 67 0.04 19.12 -0.90
C THR A 67 0.42 19.93 0.34
N LEU A 68 -0.40 19.93 1.39
CA LEU A 68 -0.14 20.69 2.60
C LEU A 68 1.01 20.08 3.40
N ASN A 69 1.79 20.91 4.07
CA ASN A 69 2.89 20.46 4.92
C ASN A 69 2.38 19.93 6.28
N LEU A 70 1.61 18.84 6.25
CA LEU A 70 1.00 18.24 7.45
C LEU A 70 2.05 17.74 8.44
N GLY A 71 3.16 17.17 7.96
CA GLY A 71 4.25 16.74 8.83
C GLY A 71 4.88 17.91 9.60
N GLY A 72 5.09 19.05 8.92
CA GLY A 72 5.55 20.28 9.56
C GLY A 72 4.55 20.81 10.58
N PHE A 73 3.26 20.76 10.27
CA PHE A 73 2.18 21.17 11.16
C PHE A 73 2.13 20.31 12.44
N ALA A 74 2.15 18.99 12.29
CA ALA A 74 2.15 18.07 13.43
C ALA A 74 3.37 18.28 14.34
N ARG A 75 4.56 18.45 13.76
CA ARG A 75 5.81 18.69 14.53
C ARG A 75 5.78 19.99 15.30
N VAL A 76 5.27 21.08 14.70
CA VAL A 76 5.18 22.37 15.38
C VAL A 76 4.23 22.28 16.57
N LEU A 77 3.07 21.65 16.43
CA LEU A 77 2.12 21.48 17.52
C LEU A 77 2.68 20.58 18.63
N ALA A 78 3.37 19.50 18.29
CA ALA A 78 4.03 18.65 19.29
C ALA A 78 5.08 19.42 20.11
N ARG A 79 5.87 20.28 19.46
CA ARG A 79 6.86 21.16 20.13
C ARG A 79 6.20 22.23 20.98
N ALA A 80 5.03 22.74 20.55
CA ALA A 80 4.22 23.67 21.33
C ALA A 80 3.59 23.02 22.57
N GLY A 81 3.72 21.72 22.74
CA GLY A 81 3.21 20.98 23.89
C GLY A 81 1.85 20.30 23.68
N TYR A 82 1.32 20.30 22.46
CA TYR A 82 0.08 19.59 22.18
C TYR A 82 0.21 18.08 22.42
N ARG A 83 -0.75 17.53 23.20
CA ARG A 83 -0.83 16.09 23.52
C ARG A 83 -2.26 15.55 23.36
N GLY A 84 -3.14 16.35 22.77
CA GLY A 84 -4.54 16.00 22.55
C GLY A 84 -4.75 15.03 21.38
N PRO A 85 -6.01 14.72 21.08
CA PRO A 85 -6.38 13.79 20.03
C PRO A 85 -6.18 14.38 18.63
N TRP A 86 -5.69 13.52 17.72
CA TRP A 86 -5.63 13.78 16.29
C TRP A 86 -6.81 13.11 15.61
N SER A 87 -7.40 13.75 14.64
CA SER A 87 -8.50 13.20 13.86
C SER A 87 -8.35 13.49 12.36
N VAL A 88 -9.05 12.74 11.57
CA VAL A 88 -9.40 13.06 10.20
C VAL A 88 -10.88 12.77 10.03
N GLY A 89 -11.63 13.69 9.44
CA GLY A 89 -13.04 13.47 9.17
C GLY A 89 -13.22 12.50 8.03
N ALA A 90 -14.19 11.60 8.15
CA ALA A 90 -14.70 10.83 7.03
C ALA A 90 -16.15 11.22 6.84
N THR A 91 -16.55 11.59 5.64
CA THR A 91 -17.98 11.58 5.31
C THR A 91 -18.45 10.13 5.43
N PRO A 92 -19.63 9.87 6.02
CA PRO A 92 -20.10 8.51 6.22
C PRO A 92 -20.33 7.80 4.89
N ALA A 93 -19.36 7.03 4.45
CA ALA A 93 -19.33 6.35 3.16
C ALA A 93 -18.88 4.89 3.28
N GLY A 94 -19.05 4.29 4.44
CA GLY A 94 -18.78 2.87 4.64
C GLY A 94 -17.38 2.54 5.18
N PRO A 95 -17.12 1.24 5.42
CA PRO A 95 -15.91 0.78 6.11
C PRO A 95 -14.61 1.08 5.37
N ASP A 96 -14.63 1.14 4.04
CA ASP A 96 -13.46 1.45 3.22
C ASP A 96 -12.99 2.89 3.47
N THR A 97 -13.92 3.84 3.54
CA THR A 97 -13.60 5.25 3.83
C THR A 97 -13.01 5.41 5.23
N VAL A 98 -13.51 4.67 6.23
CA VAL A 98 -12.96 4.69 7.58
C VAL A 98 -11.54 4.11 7.60
N ARG A 99 -11.30 3.03 6.88
CA ARG A 99 -9.97 2.44 6.75
C ARG A 99 -8.98 3.41 6.08
N ASP A 100 -9.38 4.08 5.02
CA ASP A 100 -8.55 5.05 4.32
C ASP A 100 -8.26 6.27 5.19
N ALA A 101 -9.24 6.76 5.93
CA ALA A 101 -9.07 7.83 6.91
C ALA A 101 -8.05 7.44 7.99
N TYR A 102 -8.19 6.25 8.59
CA TYR A 102 -7.24 5.71 9.57
C TYR A 102 -5.84 5.58 8.97
N ARG A 103 -5.71 4.93 7.81
CA ARG A 103 -4.45 4.71 7.11
C ARG A 103 -3.71 6.02 6.84
N SER A 104 -4.42 7.02 6.33
CA SER A 104 -3.86 8.32 5.99
C SER A 104 -3.37 9.08 7.23
N LEU A 105 -4.19 9.11 8.29
CA LEU A 105 -3.87 9.79 9.54
C LEU A 105 -2.65 9.17 10.22
N VAL A 106 -2.66 7.85 10.42
CA VAL A 106 -1.58 7.16 11.13
C VAL A 106 -0.27 7.24 10.35
N THR A 107 -0.31 7.13 9.01
CA THR A 107 0.89 7.29 8.18
C THR A 107 1.45 8.70 8.28
N ALA A 108 0.62 9.74 8.15
CA ALA A 108 1.07 11.13 8.24
C ALA A 108 1.71 11.45 9.60
N LEU A 109 1.13 10.97 10.69
CA LEU A 109 1.68 11.14 12.03
C LEU A 109 2.96 10.32 12.24
N SER A 110 3.00 9.07 11.78
CA SER A 110 4.18 8.21 11.85
C SER A 110 5.37 8.81 11.08
N ASP A 111 5.13 9.29 9.85
CA ASP A 111 6.18 9.93 9.05
C ASP A 111 6.67 11.24 9.72
N ALA A 112 5.79 12.03 10.31
CA ALA A 112 6.17 13.22 11.07
C ALA A 112 6.98 12.87 12.34
N ALA A 113 6.65 11.77 13.00
CA ALA A 113 7.28 11.29 14.23
C ALA A 113 8.70 10.74 14.02
N GLN A 114 9.10 10.40 12.81
CA GLN A 114 10.47 9.94 12.51
C GLN A 114 11.52 10.97 12.93
N THR A 115 11.21 12.27 12.81
CA THR A 115 12.12 13.38 13.13
C THR A 115 11.68 14.19 14.35
N GLU A 116 10.61 13.78 15.06
CA GLU A 116 10.07 14.49 16.21
C GLU A 116 9.70 13.53 17.36
N THR A 117 10.58 13.43 18.33
CA THR A 117 10.43 12.50 19.46
C THR A 117 9.21 12.78 20.33
N LEU A 118 8.80 14.05 20.45
CA LEU A 118 7.60 14.43 21.23
C LEU A 118 6.31 13.92 20.57
N LEU A 119 6.29 13.83 19.25
CA LEU A 119 5.17 13.27 18.51
C LEU A 119 5.17 11.74 18.56
N ARG A 120 6.34 11.12 18.58
CA ARG A 120 6.47 9.66 18.65
C ARG A 120 5.79 9.05 19.87
N ALA A 121 5.81 9.74 20.99
CA ALA A 121 5.19 9.25 22.24
C ALA A 121 3.66 9.11 22.16
N THR A 122 3.02 9.76 21.19
CA THR A 122 1.54 9.80 21.03
C THR A 122 1.06 9.21 19.71
N THR A 123 1.97 8.72 18.89
CA THR A 123 1.66 8.15 17.55
C THR A 123 1.78 6.63 17.62
N PRO A 124 0.83 5.87 17.04
CA PRO A 124 0.97 4.44 16.89
C PRO A 124 2.25 4.08 16.15
N GLU A 125 2.98 3.10 16.68
CA GLU A 125 4.17 2.59 16.00
C GLU A 125 3.75 1.75 14.81
N LEU A 126 4.19 2.14 13.62
CA LEU A 126 4.02 1.36 12.40
C LEU A 126 5.31 0.63 12.06
N PRO A 127 5.23 -0.63 11.61
CA PRO A 127 6.37 -1.28 10.97
C PRO A 127 6.91 -0.39 9.83
N PRO A 128 8.21 -0.40 9.55
CA PRO A 128 8.80 0.45 8.51
C PRO A 128 8.20 0.17 7.13
N LYS A 129 8.29 1.13 6.20
CA LYS A 129 8.03 0.87 4.79
C LYS A 129 9.15 -0.01 4.24
N VAL A 130 8.78 -1.05 3.53
CA VAL A 130 9.74 -1.96 2.91
C VAL A 130 9.87 -1.63 1.43
N PRO A 131 11.09 -1.48 0.89
CA PRO A 131 11.32 -1.26 -0.53
C PRO A 131 10.75 -2.41 -1.38
N ALA A 132 10.01 -2.06 -2.43
CA ALA A 132 9.55 -2.97 -3.47
C ALA A 132 10.50 -2.87 -4.68
N ASN A 133 11.23 -3.95 -4.97
CA ASN A 133 12.31 -3.99 -5.94
C ASN A 133 11.88 -4.59 -7.29
N GLY A 134 10.61 -4.45 -7.66
CA GLY A 134 10.03 -4.94 -8.92
C GLY A 134 9.25 -6.25 -8.75
N PHE A 135 8.85 -6.80 -9.89
CA PHE A 135 8.00 -7.98 -9.93
C PHE A 135 8.83 -9.27 -9.95
N GLU A 136 8.44 -10.24 -9.11
CA GLU A 136 8.96 -11.59 -9.19
C GLU A 136 8.18 -12.41 -10.23
N PHE A 137 6.84 -12.32 -10.22
CA PHE A 137 5.99 -13.00 -11.19
C PHE A 137 4.66 -12.27 -11.41
N ILE A 138 4.00 -12.63 -12.51
CA ILE A 138 2.60 -12.32 -12.79
C ILE A 138 1.89 -13.64 -13.05
N GLU A 139 0.79 -13.91 -12.31
CA GLU A 139 0.02 -15.13 -12.42
C GLU A 139 -1.33 -14.90 -13.09
N PHE A 140 -1.61 -15.74 -14.08
CA PHE A 140 -2.87 -15.77 -14.80
C PHE A 140 -3.71 -16.98 -14.35
N ALA A 141 -4.93 -16.71 -13.91
CA ALA A 141 -5.98 -17.71 -13.76
C ALA A 141 -6.64 -17.94 -15.11
N VAL A 142 -6.64 -19.19 -15.57
CA VAL A 142 -7.11 -19.56 -16.92
C VAL A 142 -7.77 -20.94 -16.92
N ASP A 143 -8.66 -21.16 -17.89
CA ASP A 143 -9.12 -22.50 -18.23
C ASP A 143 -8.21 -23.13 -19.31
N PRO A 144 -8.41 -24.41 -19.70
CA PRO A 144 -7.57 -25.04 -20.72
C PRO A 144 -7.57 -24.35 -22.08
N ALA A 145 -8.65 -23.69 -22.47
CA ALA A 145 -8.75 -23.01 -23.76
C ALA A 145 -7.93 -21.71 -23.76
N SER A 146 -8.16 -20.83 -22.76
CA SER A 146 -7.40 -19.60 -22.61
C SER A 146 -5.93 -19.84 -22.23
N ALA A 147 -5.63 -20.95 -21.54
CA ALA A 147 -4.24 -21.36 -21.34
C ALA A 147 -3.52 -21.63 -22.67
N ALA A 148 -4.16 -22.37 -23.58
CA ALA A 148 -3.57 -22.66 -24.89
C ALA A 148 -3.33 -21.39 -25.72
N GLU A 149 -4.23 -20.42 -25.67
CA GLU A 149 -4.06 -19.12 -26.32
C GLU A 149 -2.91 -18.32 -25.72
N LEU A 150 -2.85 -18.22 -24.39
CA LEU A 150 -1.77 -17.51 -23.69
C LEU A 150 -0.40 -18.19 -23.92
N GLU A 151 -0.34 -19.51 -23.90
CA GLU A 151 0.89 -20.28 -24.21
C GLU A 151 1.38 -20.03 -25.65
N ALA A 152 0.45 -19.90 -26.61
CA ALA A 152 0.80 -19.56 -28.00
C ALA A 152 1.39 -18.15 -28.08
N VAL A 153 0.81 -17.16 -27.38
CA VAL A 153 1.34 -15.80 -27.30
C VAL A 153 2.72 -15.80 -26.65
N LEU A 154 2.89 -16.45 -25.51
CA LEU A 154 4.18 -16.52 -24.80
C LEU A 154 5.25 -17.18 -25.66
N THR A 155 4.89 -18.25 -26.36
CA THR A 155 5.81 -18.94 -27.29
C THR A 155 6.24 -18.02 -28.44
N SER A 156 5.30 -17.25 -29.03
CA SER A 156 5.59 -16.29 -30.10
C SER A 156 6.55 -15.18 -29.65
N MET A 157 6.49 -14.82 -28.36
CA MET A 157 7.37 -13.86 -27.70
C MET A 157 8.68 -14.49 -27.18
N ALA A 158 8.96 -15.76 -27.53
CA ALA A 158 10.12 -16.53 -27.11
C ALA A 158 10.22 -16.81 -25.59
N PHE A 159 9.10 -16.79 -24.87
CA PHE A 159 9.05 -17.39 -23.54
C PHE A 159 9.14 -18.91 -23.65
N ARG A 160 9.57 -19.54 -22.57
CA ARG A 160 9.69 -20.99 -22.47
C ARG A 160 8.94 -21.47 -21.24
N ARG A 161 8.16 -22.55 -21.39
CA ARG A 161 7.69 -23.31 -20.26
C ARG A 161 8.88 -23.98 -19.59
N GLU A 162 9.31 -23.45 -18.46
CA GLU A 162 10.55 -23.86 -17.82
C GLU A 162 10.31 -24.89 -16.72
N ARG A 163 9.20 -24.74 -16.00
CA ARG A 163 8.89 -25.62 -14.86
C ARG A 163 7.39 -25.90 -14.75
N LEU A 164 7.05 -27.00 -14.09
CA LEU A 164 5.68 -27.36 -13.69
C LEU A 164 5.64 -27.52 -12.16
N HIS A 165 4.56 -27.05 -11.56
CA HIS A 165 4.34 -27.24 -10.12
C HIS A 165 4.19 -28.72 -9.80
N ARG A 166 4.74 -29.15 -8.65
CA ARG A 166 4.80 -30.58 -8.26
C ARG A 166 3.45 -31.22 -7.99
N SER A 167 2.46 -30.44 -7.54
CA SER A 167 1.16 -30.93 -7.06
C SER A 167 -0.04 -30.24 -7.69
N LYS A 168 0.13 -29.10 -8.38
CA LYS A 168 -0.94 -28.27 -8.94
C LYS A 168 -0.84 -28.15 -10.44
N GLN A 169 -1.94 -27.83 -11.11
CA GLN A 169 -1.94 -27.55 -12.56
C GLN A 169 -1.41 -26.12 -12.85
N VAL A 170 -0.16 -25.88 -12.47
CA VAL A 170 0.50 -24.57 -12.58
C VAL A 170 1.82 -24.72 -13.34
N ALA A 171 2.03 -23.85 -14.33
CA ALA A 171 3.22 -23.83 -15.16
C ALA A 171 3.94 -22.49 -15.07
N LEU A 172 5.27 -22.53 -14.94
CA LEU A 172 6.15 -21.36 -15.02
C LEU A 172 6.68 -21.20 -16.45
N TRP A 173 6.38 -20.05 -17.03
CA TRP A 173 6.94 -19.58 -18.29
C TRP A 173 7.93 -18.45 -18.04
N ARG A 174 9.12 -18.52 -18.63
CA ARG A 174 10.20 -17.58 -18.34
C ARG A 174 10.92 -17.07 -19.58
N GLN A 175 11.29 -15.80 -19.53
CA GLN A 175 12.29 -15.20 -20.38
C GLN A 175 13.06 -14.12 -19.60
N GLY A 176 14.39 -14.24 -19.52
CA GLY A 176 15.20 -13.39 -18.65
C GLY A 176 14.76 -13.50 -17.18
N ALA A 177 14.45 -12.36 -16.54
CA ALA A 177 13.86 -12.33 -15.23
C ALA A 177 12.33 -12.07 -15.25
N VAL A 178 11.68 -12.27 -16.38
CA VAL A 178 10.22 -12.22 -16.52
C VAL A 178 9.65 -13.60 -16.27
N ASN A 179 8.90 -13.76 -15.19
CA ASN A 179 8.21 -14.98 -14.82
C ASN A 179 6.70 -14.78 -15.01
N ILE A 180 6.11 -15.59 -15.90
CA ILE A 180 4.66 -15.67 -16.10
C ILE A 180 4.21 -17.03 -15.59
N VAL A 181 3.23 -17.02 -14.69
CA VAL A 181 2.63 -18.21 -14.12
C VAL A 181 1.27 -18.43 -14.77
N ILE A 182 1.07 -19.60 -15.34
CA ILE A 182 -0.22 -20.04 -15.89
C ILE A 182 -0.82 -21.03 -14.89
N ASN A 183 -1.93 -20.65 -14.29
CA ASN A 183 -2.62 -21.44 -13.26
C ASN A 183 -3.98 -21.92 -13.78
N GLN A 184 -4.07 -23.24 -13.98
CA GLN A 184 -5.30 -23.95 -14.39
C GLN A 184 -5.87 -24.79 -13.23
N ASP A 185 -5.39 -24.58 -12.01
CA ASP A 185 -5.82 -25.36 -10.86
C ASP A 185 -7.32 -25.11 -10.57
N GLN A 186 -8.06 -26.18 -10.28
CA GLN A 186 -9.51 -26.11 -10.07
C GLN A 186 -9.89 -25.70 -8.65
N GLY A 187 -8.91 -25.44 -7.82
CA GLY A 187 -9.08 -25.04 -6.41
C GLY A 187 -8.39 -23.70 -6.09
N GLY A 188 -8.59 -23.24 -4.88
CA GLY A 188 -7.86 -22.08 -4.35
C GLY A 188 -8.30 -20.72 -4.88
N HIS A 189 -7.36 -19.78 -4.87
CA HIS A 189 -7.62 -18.39 -5.26
C HIS A 189 -7.82 -18.22 -6.77
N ALA A 190 -6.95 -18.81 -7.57
CA ALA A 190 -6.99 -18.68 -9.02
C ALA A 190 -8.31 -19.19 -9.62
N ALA A 191 -8.81 -20.35 -9.16
CA ALA A 191 -10.10 -20.88 -9.61
C ALA A 191 -11.27 -19.93 -9.28
N ARG A 192 -11.26 -19.30 -8.09
CA ARG A 192 -12.27 -18.30 -7.73
C ARG A 192 -12.17 -17.05 -8.60
N ALA A 193 -10.98 -16.54 -8.84
CA ALA A 193 -10.74 -15.38 -9.69
C ALA A 193 -11.20 -15.66 -11.13
N PHE A 194 -10.91 -16.84 -11.67
CA PHE A 194 -11.38 -17.24 -12.99
C PHE A 194 -12.92 -17.34 -13.04
N ALA A 195 -13.54 -17.92 -12.03
CA ALA A 195 -15.00 -18.04 -11.98
C ALA A 195 -15.71 -16.67 -11.93
N GLU A 196 -15.09 -15.66 -11.32
CA GLU A 196 -15.62 -14.30 -11.19
C GLU A 196 -15.33 -13.42 -12.42
N HIS A 197 -14.14 -13.54 -13.01
CA HIS A 197 -13.64 -12.58 -14.01
C HIS A 197 -13.32 -13.22 -15.38
N GLY A 198 -13.36 -14.55 -15.50
CA GLY A 198 -12.79 -15.25 -16.65
C GLY A 198 -11.26 -15.24 -16.61
N PRO A 199 -10.59 -15.42 -17.76
CA PRO A 199 -9.12 -15.34 -17.83
C PRO A 199 -8.62 -13.99 -17.34
N CYS A 200 -7.82 -13.98 -16.26
CA CYS A 200 -7.38 -12.74 -15.62
C CYS A 200 -6.03 -12.89 -14.90
N VAL A 201 -5.36 -11.77 -14.66
CA VAL A 201 -4.27 -11.72 -13.68
C VAL A 201 -4.90 -11.78 -12.29
N CYS A 202 -4.63 -12.87 -11.57
CA CYS A 202 -5.19 -13.10 -10.24
C CYS A 202 -4.19 -12.83 -9.11
N ASP A 203 -2.90 -12.86 -9.43
CA ASP A 203 -1.83 -12.74 -8.44
C ASP A 203 -0.58 -12.10 -9.05
N MET A 204 0.17 -11.37 -8.21
CA MET A 204 1.46 -10.79 -8.57
C MET A 204 2.44 -10.98 -7.42
N GLY A 205 3.62 -11.47 -7.72
CA GLY A 205 4.73 -11.52 -6.78
C GLY A 205 5.56 -10.24 -6.84
N LEU A 206 5.76 -9.59 -5.72
CA LEU A 206 6.69 -8.46 -5.58
C LEU A 206 7.97 -8.93 -4.89
N ARG A 207 9.13 -8.48 -5.41
CA ARG A 207 10.41 -8.61 -4.71
C ARG A 207 10.48 -7.53 -3.66
N VAL A 208 10.61 -7.93 -2.41
CA VAL A 208 10.72 -7.02 -1.27
C VAL A 208 11.96 -7.35 -0.44
N GLN A 209 12.36 -6.43 0.43
CA GLN A 209 13.46 -6.69 1.34
C GLN A 209 13.08 -7.69 2.43
N ASP A 210 11.85 -7.60 2.98
CA ASP A 210 11.31 -8.48 4.01
C ASP A 210 9.80 -8.67 3.78
N GLY A 211 9.39 -9.91 3.47
CA GLY A 211 8.00 -10.25 3.19
C GLY A 211 7.11 -10.20 4.43
N ALA A 212 7.62 -10.65 5.58
CA ALA A 212 6.87 -10.68 6.83
C ALA A 212 6.63 -9.25 7.36
N GLU A 213 7.64 -8.40 7.31
CA GLU A 213 7.54 -6.99 7.73
C GLU A 213 6.58 -6.21 6.82
N THR A 214 6.60 -6.50 5.51
CA THR A 214 5.65 -5.92 4.55
C THR A 214 4.20 -6.26 4.91
N VAL A 215 3.90 -7.52 5.23
CA VAL A 215 2.56 -7.94 5.67
C VAL A 215 2.21 -7.32 7.00
N ALA A 216 3.14 -7.26 7.96
CA ALA A 216 2.90 -6.65 9.27
C ALA A 216 2.49 -5.18 9.14
N ARG A 217 3.19 -4.41 8.29
CA ARG A 217 2.81 -3.02 7.99
C ARG A 217 1.44 -2.91 7.33
N ALA A 218 1.19 -3.72 6.30
CA ALA A 218 -0.09 -3.70 5.59
C ALA A 218 -1.26 -3.99 6.56
N LYS A 219 -1.11 -4.95 7.46
CA LYS A 219 -2.09 -5.28 8.51
C LYS A 219 -2.29 -4.13 9.50
N ALA A 220 -1.20 -3.51 9.96
CA ALA A 220 -1.27 -2.34 10.84
C ALA A 220 -2.01 -1.17 10.20
N LEU A 221 -2.03 -1.09 8.87
CA LEU A 221 -2.77 -0.11 8.07
C LEU A 221 -4.16 -0.59 7.64
N GLY A 222 -4.67 -1.68 8.21
CA GLY A 222 -6.02 -2.19 7.97
C GLY A 222 -6.19 -2.95 6.64
N THR A 223 -5.10 -3.38 6.00
CA THR A 223 -5.18 -4.28 4.84
C THR A 223 -5.45 -5.70 5.30
N GLN A 224 -6.31 -6.41 4.59
CA GLN A 224 -6.52 -7.83 4.79
C GLN A 224 -5.29 -8.63 4.35
N ASP A 225 -4.74 -9.45 5.25
CA ASP A 225 -3.81 -10.49 4.85
C ASP A 225 -4.51 -11.54 3.98
N PHE A 226 -3.72 -12.21 3.20
CA PHE A 226 -4.16 -13.37 2.43
C PHE A 226 -3.42 -14.61 2.95
N SER A 227 -4.17 -15.67 3.18
CA SER A 227 -3.62 -16.98 3.47
C SER A 227 -4.41 -18.06 2.76
N GLN A 228 -3.73 -19.07 2.31
CA GLN A 228 -4.32 -20.29 1.78
C GLN A 228 -3.64 -21.50 2.39
N SER A 229 -4.26 -22.66 2.27
CA SER A 229 -3.65 -23.92 2.74
C SER A 229 -2.36 -24.18 1.95
N VAL A 230 -1.29 -24.42 2.68
CA VAL A 230 0.02 -24.77 2.13
C VAL A 230 0.11 -26.28 2.02
N GLY A 231 0.45 -26.79 0.86
CA GLY A 231 0.65 -28.23 0.64
C GLY A 231 1.95 -28.72 1.28
N LEU A 232 2.09 -30.02 1.37
CA LEU A 232 3.31 -30.63 1.90
C LEU A 232 4.52 -30.29 1.02
N GLY A 233 5.51 -29.60 1.59
CA GLY A 233 6.72 -29.16 0.87
C GLY A 233 6.57 -27.85 0.11
N GLU A 234 5.43 -27.18 0.19
CA GLU A 234 5.23 -25.84 -0.33
C GLU A 234 5.67 -24.77 0.69
N LEU A 235 6.05 -23.60 0.23
CA LEU A 235 6.41 -22.46 1.07
C LEU A 235 5.16 -21.67 1.50
N ASN A 236 5.16 -21.19 2.73
CA ASN A 236 4.16 -20.20 3.16
C ASN A 236 4.62 -18.80 2.74
N ILE A 237 4.18 -18.37 1.57
CA ILE A 237 4.58 -17.08 1.00
C ILE A 237 3.70 -15.98 1.59
N PRO A 238 4.27 -14.96 2.27
CA PRO A 238 3.51 -13.83 2.80
C PRO A 238 2.74 -13.11 1.69
N ALA A 239 1.47 -12.77 1.96
CA ALA A 239 0.61 -12.14 0.96
C ALA A 239 -0.47 -11.26 1.57
N ILE A 240 -0.97 -10.32 0.78
CA ILE A 240 -2.10 -9.44 1.12
C ILE A 240 -3.08 -9.33 -0.04
N ARG A 241 -4.30 -8.87 0.27
CA ARG A 241 -5.30 -8.57 -0.76
C ARG A 241 -4.95 -7.26 -1.48
N GLY A 242 -5.04 -7.32 -2.81
CA GLY A 242 -4.85 -6.19 -3.72
C GLY A 242 -6.13 -5.74 -4.42
N ILE A 243 -5.96 -4.95 -5.46
CA ILE A 243 -7.04 -4.38 -6.27
C ILE A 243 -7.92 -5.49 -6.86
N GLY A 244 -9.25 -5.29 -6.82
CA GLY A 244 -10.20 -6.20 -7.43
C GLY A 244 -10.20 -7.61 -6.83
N GLY A 245 -9.75 -7.77 -5.58
CA GLY A 245 -9.63 -9.07 -4.94
C GLY A 245 -8.40 -9.88 -5.36
N SER A 246 -7.52 -9.32 -6.21
CA SER A 246 -6.23 -9.93 -6.54
C SER A 246 -5.37 -10.16 -5.29
N VAL A 247 -4.30 -10.90 -5.45
CA VAL A 247 -3.34 -11.16 -4.37
C VAL A 247 -1.99 -10.53 -4.71
N LEU A 248 -1.30 -10.03 -3.71
CA LEU A 248 0.10 -9.63 -3.78
C LEU A 248 0.92 -10.51 -2.86
N HIS A 249 1.74 -11.36 -3.42
CA HIS A 249 2.73 -12.17 -2.71
C HIS A 249 4.06 -11.42 -2.59
N PHE A 250 4.79 -11.68 -1.50
CA PHE A 250 6.07 -11.03 -1.23
C PHE A 250 7.19 -12.05 -1.20
N ILE A 251 8.14 -11.88 -2.12
CA ILE A 251 9.33 -12.72 -2.24
C ILE A 251 10.54 -11.93 -1.77
N ASP A 252 11.17 -12.35 -0.69
CA ASP A 252 12.42 -11.77 -0.20
C ASP A 252 13.64 -12.65 -0.50
N GLN A 253 14.83 -12.06 -0.36
CA GLN A 253 16.10 -12.75 -0.60
C GLN A 253 16.73 -13.30 0.70
N GLN A 254 16.13 -13.02 1.86
CA GLN A 254 16.71 -13.36 3.16
C GLN A 254 16.22 -14.71 3.67
N SER A 255 15.08 -15.17 3.15
CA SER A 255 14.46 -16.47 3.46
C SER A 255 14.56 -17.43 2.26
N ASP A 256 13.99 -18.62 2.39
CA ASP A 256 13.89 -19.58 1.28
C ASP A 256 12.88 -19.17 0.19
N LEU A 257 12.16 -18.06 0.36
CA LEU A 257 11.15 -17.60 -0.61
C LEU A 257 11.73 -17.36 -2.00
N HIS A 258 12.97 -16.85 -2.11
CA HIS A 258 13.64 -16.66 -3.40
C HIS A 258 13.87 -17.98 -4.17
N ARG A 259 13.77 -19.13 -3.49
CA ARG A 259 13.94 -20.46 -4.05
C ARG A 259 12.62 -21.15 -4.39
N VAL A 260 11.49 -20.43 -4.35
CA VAL A 260 10.15 -20.99 -4.60
C VAL A 260 10.11 -21.83 -5.88
N TRP A 261 10.74 -21.36 -6.95
CA TRP A 261 10.79 -22.06 -8.23
C TRP A 261 11.56 -23.41 -8.19
N ASP A 262 12.51 -23.55 -7.30
CA ASP A 262 13.27 -24.78 -7.14
C ASP A 262 12.60 -25.74 -6.13
N ILE A 263 11.90 -25.20 -5.15
CA ILE A 263 11.25 -25.97 -4.10
C ILE A 263 9.93 -26.55 -4.59
N GLU A 264 9.06 -25.71 -5.17
CA GLU A 264 7.70 -26.11 -5.54
C GLU A 264 7.54 -26.61 -6.97
N PHE A 265 8.52 -26.38 -7.83
CA PHE A 265 8.41 -26.70 -9.24
C PHE A 265 9.49 -27.67 -9.70
N GLU A 266 9.15 -28.50 -10.68
CA GLU A 266 10.07 -29.39 -11.38
C GLU A 266 10.42 -28.89 -12.78
N PRO A 267 11.68 -29.01 -13.22
CA PRO A 267 12.07 -28.57 -14.55
C PRO A 267 11.41 -29.43 -15.64
N VAL A 268 10.96 -28.77 -16.69
CA VAL A 268 10.46 -29.47 -17.88
C VAL A 268 11.63 -29.90 -18.75
N THR A 269 11.59 -31.14 -19.27
CA THR A 269 12.58 -31.63 -20.23
C THR A 269 12.61 -30.72 -21.45
N ARG A 270 13.79 -30.17 -21.78
CA ARG A 270 13.94 -29.17 -22.83
C ARG A 270 13.58 -29.70 -24.21
N THR A 271 12.54 -29.16 -24.80
CA THR A 271 12.35 -29.18 -26.26
C THR A 271 13.17 -28.08 -26.91
N LYS A 272 13.49 -28.23 -28.26
CA LYS A 272 14.21 -27.21 -29.01
C LYS A 272 13.60 -25.83 -28.78
N SER A 273 14.43 -24.88 -28.35
CA SER A 273 13.98 -23.55 -27.97
C SER A 273 14.42 -22.50 -28.99
N SER A 274 13.53 -21.58 -29.33
CA SER A 274 13.86 -20.34 -30.03
C SER A 274 14.86 -19.50 -29.24
N PRO A 275 15.71 -18.70 -29.89
CA PRO A 275 16.57 -17.74 -29.21
C PRO A 275 15.68 -16.76 -28.39
N PRO A 276 16.15 -16.26 -27.24
CA PRO A 276 15.39 -15.31 -26.46
C PRO A 276 15.19 -13.99 -27.21
N ALA A 277 14.02 -13.35 -27.05
CA ALA A 277 13.71 -12.07 -27.70
C ALA A 277 14.34 -10.86 -26.96
N GLY A 278 15.08 -11.08 -25.88
CA GLY A 278 15.81 -10.04 -25.15
C GLY A 278 14.99 -9.36 -24.02
N LEU A 279 13.82 -9.88 -23.68
CA LEU A 279 13.07 -9.38 -22.52
C LEU A 279 13.84 -9.67 -21.23
N ARG A 280 13.94 -8.67 -20.34
CA ARG A 280 14.79 -8.78 -19.15
C ARG A 280 14.03 -8.78 -17.86
N ARG A 281 13.01 -7.93 -17.73
CA ARG A 281 12.20 -7.75 -16.52
C ARG A 281 10.83 -7.20 -16.87
N VAL A 282 9.87 -7.34 -15.97
CA VAL A 282 8.62 -6.56 -15.99
C VAL A 282 8.97 -5.14 -15.58
N ASP A 283 8.67 -4.17 -16.42
CA ASP A 283 8.95 -2.76 -16.16
C ASP A 283 7.85 -2.15 -15.28
N HIS A 284 6.60 -2.32 -15.69
CA HIS A 284 5.43 -1.85 -14.95
C HIS A 284 4.19 -2.71 -15.25
N VAL A 285 3.19 -2.56 -14.38
CA VAL A 285 1.85 -3.14 -14.56
C VAL A 285 0.83 -2.02 -14.45
N ALA A 286 -0.08 -1.94 -15.42
CA ALA A 286 -1.23 -1.05 -15.35
C ALA A 286 -2.43 -1.80 -14.77
N GLN A 287 -3.06 -1.22 -13.76
CA GLN A 287 -4.26 -1.78 -13.14
C GLN A 287 -5.45 -0.85 -13.38
N THR A 288 -6.54 -1.40 -13.87
CA THR A 288 -7.82 -0.69 -13.99
C THR A 288 -8.65 -0.90 -12.73
N MET A 289 -9.37 0.13 -12.34
CA MET A 289 -10.23 0.12 -11.17
C MET A 289 -11.43 1.05 -11.40
N ARG A 290 -12.42 0.99 -10.52
CA ARG A 290 -13.51 1.96 -10.55
C ARG A 290 -12.95 3.36 -10.28
N TYR A 291 -13.51 4.36 -10.96
CA TYR A 291 -13.05 5.75 -10.88
C TYR A 291 -13.04 6.29 -9.43
N ASP A 292 -14.04 5.93 -8.65
CA ASP A 292 -14.19 6.33 -7.25
C ASP A 292 -13.19 5.65 -6.31
N GLN A 293 -12.47 4.62 -6.74
CA GLN A 293 -11.49 3.86 -5.93
C GLN A 293 -10.04 4.29 -6.14
N MET A 294 -9.77 5.14 -7.14
CA MET A 294 -8.39 5.47 -7.51
C MET A 294 -7.59 6.06 -6.33
N GLN A 295 -8.18 6.99 -5.59
CA GLN A 295 -7.50 7.64 -4.46
C GLN A 295 -7.22 6.65 -3.31
N SER A 296 -8.15 5.73 -3.04
CA SER A 296 -7.98 4.68 -2.03
C SER A 296 -6.83 3.74 -2.38
N TRP A 297 -6.73 3.31 -3.64
CA TRP A 297 -5.66 2.43 -4.09
C TRP A 297 -4.31 3.14 -4.17
N LEU A 298 -4.29 4.40 -4.59
CA LEU A 298 -3.08 5.22 -4.53
C LEU A 298 -2.56 5.31 -3.09
N LEU A 299 -3.45 5.64 -2.15
CA LEU A 299 -3.12 5.69 -0.73
C LEU A 299 -2.63 4.32 -0.21
N TYR A 300 -3.27 3.22 -0.64
CA TYR A 300 -2.84 1.86 -0.31
C TYR A 300 -1.37 1.60 -0.68
N TYR A 301 -0.98 1.89 -1.91
CA TYR A 301 0.39 1.65 -2.37
C TYR A 301 1.40 2.59 -1.68
N LEU A 302 1.10 3.89 -1.62
CA LEU A 302 2.00 4.89 -1.03
C LEU A 302 2.24 4.69 0.47
N THR A 303 1.24 4.17 1.20
CA THR A 303 1.37 3.98 2.65
C THR A 303 1.98 2.64 3.02
N THR A 304 1.78 1.62 2.19
CA THR A 304 2.25 0.24 2.45
C THR A 304 3.69 0.04 2.03
N PHE A 305 4.08 0.54 0.86
CA PHE A 305 5.39 0.29 0.26
C PHE A 305 6.24 1.55 0.17
N GLU A 306 7.55 1.37 0.15
CA GLU A 306 8.48 2.37 -0.33
C GLU A 306 8.66 2.14 -1.84
N MET A 307 7.97 2.96 -2.63
CA MET A 307 8.05 2.95 -4.10
C MET A 307 8.76 4.23 -4.57
N THR A 308 9.69 4.06 -5.49
CA THR A 308 10.43 5.16 -6.15
C THR A 308 9.90 5.39 -7.55
#